data_b0d3ec7cea3f8d0e0faade8a4c01b879
#
_entry.id   b0d3ec7cea3f8d0e0faade8a4c01b879
#
_cell.length_a   1.000
_cell.length_b   1.000
_cell.length_c   1.000
_cell.angle_alpha   90.00
_cell.angle_beta   90.00
_cell.angle_gamma   90.00
#
_symmetry.space_group_name_H-M   'P 1'
#
loop_
_entity.id
_entity.type
_entity.pdbx_description
1 polymer ?
#
loop_
_entity_poly.entity_id
_entity_poly.type
_entity_poly.pdbx_seq_one_letter_code
_entity_poly.pdbx_strand_id
1 'polypeptide(L)'
;MRRYAYLKEPIKTNKKDYIYKIMLYQTKKDGVYLFMYCQKDAVQCSFDYWYKTVEDVCEDWNDLVNKKGWISIDDPLPYCQHDAFLPIRVKGRDIGEPQWGKLEILENGKWKEYIPDEWRP
;
A
#
# COMPACT_ATOMS: atom_id res chain seq x y z
N MET A 1 6.44 -10.29 -2.76
CA MET A 1 5.17 -10.89 -2.32
C MET A 1 4.39 -9.84 -1.54
N ARG A 2 3.13 -9.64 -1.90
CA ARG A 2 2.23 -8.73 -1.19
C ARG A 2 0.99 -9.46 -0.71
N ARG A 3 0.55 -9.11 0.50
CA ARG A 3 -0.72 -9.57 1.08
C ARG A 3 -1.37 -8.43 1.81
N TYR A 4 -2.69 -8.36 1.76
CA TYR A 4 -3.43 -7.35 2.52
C TYR A 4 -4.51 -7.99 3.37
N ALA A 5 -5.00 -7.25 4.35
CA ALA A 5 -6.06 -7.72 5.22
C ALA A 5 -6.86 -6.54 5.75
N TYR A 6 -8.13 -6.79 6.05
CA TYR A 6 -8.96 -5.84 6.78
C TYR A 6 -8.88 -6.17 8.27
N LEU A 7 -8.91 -5.15 9.09
CA LEU A 7 -8.90 -5.32 10.54
C LEU A 7 -10.30 -5.68 11.06
N LYS A 8 -10.36 -6.47 12.13
CA LYS A 8 -11.63 -6.79 12.83
C LYS A 8 -12.33 -5.52 13.26
N GLU A 9 -11.56 -4.61 13.87
CA GLU A 9 -12.00 -3.31 14.33
C GLU A 9 -10.99 -2.24 13.92
N PRO A 10 -11.42 -1.04 13.56
CA PRO A 10 -10.50 0.05 13.26
C PRO A 10 -9.61 0.37 14.46
N ILE A 11 -8.35 0.68 14.18
CA ILE A 11 -7.37 1.05 15.19
C ILE A 11 -7.16 2.56 15.12
N LYS A 12 -7.38 3.24 16.24
CA LYS A 12 -7.18 4.69 16.33
C LYS A 12 -5.69 5.02 16.33
N THR A 13 -5.30 5.97 15.48
CA THR A 13 -3.94 6.48 15.45
C THR A 13 -3.74 7.55 16.53
N ASN A 14 -2.53 8.10 16.65
CA ASN A 14 -2.26 9.23 17.54
C ASN A 14 -2.92 10.54 17.06
N LYS A 15 -3.45 10.52 15.84
CA LYS A 15 -4.24 11.60 15.25
C LYS A 15 -5.72 11.22 15.28
N LYS A 16 -6.58 11.95 14.58
CA LYS A 16 -8.02 11.66 14.55
C LYS A 16 -8.40 10.49 13.63
N ASP A 17 -7.43 9.90 12.96
CA ASP A 17 -7.68 8.87 11.96
C ASP A 17 -7.76 7.48 12.55
N TYR A 18 -8.36 6.56 11.80
CA TYR A 18 -8.44 5.14 12.13
C TYR A 18 -7.82 4.32 11.01
N ILE A 19 -7.15 3.23 11.37
CA ILE A 19 -6.64 2.25 10.41
C ILE A 19 -7.68 1.17 10.20
N TYR A 20 -8.04 0.90 8.94
CA TYR A 20 -9.05 -0.10 8.55
C TYR A 20 -8.46 -1.29 7.81
N LYS A 21 -7.35 -1.08 7.13
CA LYS A 21 -6.75 -2.06 6.23
C LYS A 21 -5.24 -1.96 6.32
N ILE A 22 -4.57 -3.10 6.15
CA ILE A 22 -3.11 -3.18 6.16
C ILE A 22 -2.64 -4.00 4.96
N MET A 23 -1.42 -3.75 4.52
CA MET A 23 -0.75 -4.55 3.49
C MET A 23 0.68 -4.83 3.93
N LEU A 24 1.10 -6.09 3.88
CA LEU A 24 2.52 -6.42 4.00
C LEU A 24 3.13 -6.59 2.60
N TYR A 25 4.32 -6.07 2.45
CA TYR A 25 5.12 -6.23 1.24
C TYR A 25 6.49 -6.76 1.62
N GLN A 26 6.73 -8.03 1.28
CA GLN A 26 8.03 -8.65 1.49
C GLN A 26 8.93 -8.35 0.30
N THR A 27 10.01 -7.61 0.56
CA THR A 27 11.03 -7.32 -0.44
C THR A 27 12.02 -8.49 -0.54
N LYS A 28 12.83 -8.50 -1.59
CA LYS A 28 13.87 -9.53 -1.73
C LYS A 28 15.08 -9.31 -0.83
N LYS A 29 15.36 -8.05 -0.45
CA LYS A 29 16.61 -7.68 0.25
C LYS A 29 16.41 -6.90 1.53
N ASP A 30 15.33 -6.14 1.66
CA ASP A 30 15.21 -5.10 2.68
C ASP A 30 14.17 -5.41 3.76
N GLY A 31 13.79 -6.68 3.93
CA GLY A 31 12.79 -7.08 4.92
C GLY A 31 11.36 -6.86 4.43
N VAL A 32 10.49 -6.46 5.35
CA VAL A 32 9.04 -6.39 5.10
C VAL A 32 8.52 -5.01 5.48
N TYR A 33 7.78 -4.40 4.58
CA TYR A 33 7.04 -3.16 4.87
C TYR A 33 5.60 -3.50 5.24
N LEU A 34 5.08 -2.81 6.24
CA LEU A 34 3.67 -2.85 6.58
C LEU A 34 3.08 -1.47 6.27
N PHE A 35 2.15 -1.43 5.34
CA PHE A 35 1.43 -0.22 4.97
C PHE A 35 0.08 -0.21 5.67
N MET A 36 -0.32 0.96 6.19
CA MET A 36 -1.57 1.13 6.94
C MET A 36 -2.46 2.15 6.23
N TYR A 37 -3.73 1.80 6.08
CA TYR A 37 -4.69 2.57 5.29
C TYR A 37 -5.82 3.07 6.16
N CYS A 38 -6.11 4.36 6.06
CA CYS A 38 -7.14 5.02 6.86
C CYS A 38 -8.53 5.00 6.22
N GLN A 39 -8.68 4.31 5.09
CA GLN A 39 -9.96 4.06 4.43
C GLN A 39 -9.93 2.67 3.83
N LYS A 40 -11.09 1.99 3.83
CA LYS A 40 -11.19 0.61 3.30
C LYS A 40 -10.90 0.54 1.81
N ASP A 41 -11.25 1.58 1.05
CA ASP A 41 -11.07 1.68 -0.38
C ASP A 41 -9.84 2.52 -0.78
N ALA A 42 -9.00 2.88 0.18
CA ALA A 42 -7.80 3.66 -0.10
C ALA A 42 -6.87 2.93 -1.07
N VAL A 43 -6.36 3.65 -2.07
CA VAL A 43 -5.43 3.12 -3.06
C VAL A 43 -3.99 3.16 -2.52
N GLN A 44 -3.66 4.20 -1.77
CA GLN A 44 -2.33 4.41 -1.19
C GLN A 44 -2.39 4.46 0.34
N CYS A 45 -1.28 4.11 0.99
CA CYS A 45 -1.20 4.10 2.44
C CYS A 45 -1.10 5.51 3.04
N SER A 46 -1.45 5.60 4.33
CA SER A 46 -1.26 6.80 5.15
C SER A 46 -0.04 6.69 6.04
N PHE A 47 0.31 5.47 6.44
CA PHE A 47 1.44 5.18 7.34
C PHE A 47 2.16 3.93 6.88
N ASP A 48 3.45 3.80 7.24
CA ASP A 48 4.22 2.60 7.00
C ASP A 48 5.09 2.25 8.21
N TYR A 49 5.42 0.96 8.29
CA TYR A 49 6.32 0.40 9.29
C TYR A 49 7.22 -0.62 8.63
N TRP A 50 8.44 -0.78 9.14
CA TRP A 50 9.38 -1.78 8.66
C TRP A 50 9.53 -2.91 9.68
N TYR A 51 9.51 -4.15 9.18
CA TYR A 51 9.76 -5.36 9.96
C TYR A 51 10.88 -6.16 9.31
N LYS A 52 11.60 -6.91 10.12
CA LYS A 52 12.67 -7.76 9.62
C LYS A 52 12.12 -8.94 8.84
N THR A 53 11.03 -9.57 9.31
CA THR A 53 10.45 -10.79 8.74
C THR A 53 8.93 -10.71 8.67
N VAL A 54 8.34 -11.59 7.83
CA VAL A 54 6.88 -11.76 7.77
C VAL A 54 6.34 -12.26 9.10
N GLU A 55 7.07 -13.15 9.77
CA GLU A 55 6.68 -13.70 11.07
C GLU A 55 6.51 -12.59 12.10
N ASP A 56 7.38 -11.59 12.08
CA ASP A 56 7.29 -10.44 13.00
C ASP A 56 6.00 -9.62 12.73
N VAL A 57 5.63 -9.44 11.47
CA VAL A 57 4.37 -8.79 11.11
C VAL A 57 3.19 -9.60 11.64
N CYS A 58 3.20 -10.91 11.41
CA CYS A 58 2.13 -11.80 11.84
C CYS A 58 1.99 -11.84 13.36
N GLU A 59 3.09 -11.81 14.08
CA GLU A 59 3.07 -11.77 15.54
C GLU A 59 2.33 -10.54 16.06
N ASP A 60 2.56 -9.39 15.45
CA ASP A 60 1.92 -8.14 15.88
C ASP A 60 0.46 -8.00 15.39
N TRP A 61 0.13 -8.53 14.21
CA TRP A 61 -1.10 -8.18 13.52
C TRP A 61 -2.12 -9.29 13.31
N ASN A 62 -1.74 -10.58 13.34
CA ASN A 62 -2.68 -11.67 13.04
C ASN A 62 -3.94 -11.65 13.90
N ASP A 63 -3.81 -11.32 15.18
CA ASP A 63 -4.96 -11.27 16.09
C ASP A 63 -5.91 -10.10 15.78
N LEU A 64 -5.45 -9.11 15.05
CA LEU A 64 -6.20 -7.90 14.69
C LEU A 64 -6.87 -8.02 13.32
N VAL A 65 -6.46 -8.98 12.52
CA VAL A 65 -6.99 -9.23 11.18
C VAL A 65 -8.36 -9.91 11.27
N ASN A 66 -9.28 -9.53 10.38
CA ASN A 66 -10.61 -10.12 10.36
C ASN A 66 -10.58 -11.60 9.92
N LYS A 67 -11.74 -12.27 9.98
CA LYS A 67 -11.84 -13.71 9.70
C LYS A 67 -11.44 -14.10 8.28
N LYS A 68 -11.43 -13.19 7.31
CA LYS A 68 -10.96 -13.47 5.95
C LYS A 68 -9.46 -13.65 5.89
N GLY A 69 -8.72 -13.16 6.89
CA GLY A 69 -7.28 -13.27 6.97
C GLY A 69 -6.55 -12.46 5.90
N TRP A 70 -5.31 -12.88 5.65
CA TRP A 70 -4.46 -12.25 4.64
C TRP A 70 -4.86 -12.72 3.23
N ILE A 71 -4.96 -11.76 2.30
CA ILE A 71 -5.35 -11.98 0.92
C ILE A 71 -4.16 -11.64 0.03
N SER A 72 -3.75 -12.57 -0.82
CA SER A 72 -2.63 -12.35 -1.74
C SER A 72 -3.03 -11.40 -2.87
N ILE A 73 -2.14 -10.50 -3.23
CA ILE A 73 -2.26 -9.66 -4.42
C ILE A 73 -0.94 -9.70 -5.19
N ASP A 74 -0.99 -9.29 -6.46
CA ASP A 74 0.20 -9.27 -7.30
C ASP A 74 1.26 -8.33 -6.76
N ASP A 75 2.52 -8.66 -7.05
CA ASP A 75 3.62 -7.76 -6.78
C ASP A 75 3.48 -6.47 -7.61
N PRO A 76 4.01 -5.35 -7.11
CA PRO A 76 3.94 -4.12 -7.89
C PRO A 76 4.72 -4.26 -9.19
N LEU A 77 4.20 -3.66 -10.26
CA LEU A 77 4.91 -3.56 -11.52
C LEU A 77 6.18 -2.71 -11.34
N PRO A 78 7.19 -2.88 -12.21
CA PRO A 78 8.41 -2.07 -12.14
C PRO A 78 8.08 -0.58 -12.07
N TYR A 79 8.77 0.14 -11.19
CA TYR A 79 8.61 1.58 -10.94
C TYR A 79 7.29 2.00 -10.31
N CYS A 80 6.35 1.07 -10.10
CA CYS A 80 5.08 1.37 -9.44
C CYS A 80 5.24 1.51 -7.93
N GLN A 81 4.30 2.23 -7.30
CA GLN A 81 4.24 2.38 -5.85
C GLN A 81 3.94 1.03 -5.20
N HIS A 82 4.73 0.68 -4.21
CA HIS A 82 4.62 -0.63 -3.55
C HIS A 82 3.36 -0.77 -2.70
N ASP A 83 2.88 0.33 -2.17
CA ASP A 83 1.71 0.38 -1.30
C ASP A 83 0.38 0.53 -2.06
N ALA A 84 0.44 0.78 -3.36
CA ALA A 84 -0.76 1.06 -4.13
C ALA A 84 -1.50 -0.23 -4.53
N PHE A 85 -2.81 -0.23 -4.39
CA PHE A 85 -3.67 -1.31 -4.87
C PHE A 85 -3.91 -1.26 -6.37
N LEU A 86 -3.60 -0.15 -7.00
CA LEU A 86 -3.66 0.04 -8.45
C LEU A 86 -2.24 0.27 -8.99
N PRO A 87 -1.99 -0.03 -10.28
CA PRO A 87 -0.65 0.16 -10.87
C PRO A 87 -0.38 1.64 -11.12
N ILE A 88 0.10 2.31 -10.08
CA ILE A 88 0.38 3.75 -10.06
C ILE A 88 1.88 3.97 -9.93
N ARG A 89 2.42 4.92 -10.70
CA ARG A 89 3.82 5.33 -10.60
C ARG A 89 3.98 6.84 -10.66
N VAL A 90 5.10 7.33 -10.14
CA VAL A 90 5.50 8.73 -10.35
C VAL A 90 5.87 8.90 -11.82
N LYS A 91 5.32 9.93 -12.46
CA LYS A 91 5.61 10.23 -13.87
C LYS A 91 7.11 10.42 -14.09
N GLY A 92 7.65 9.80 -15.12
CA GLY A 92 9.06 9.91 -15.49
C GLY A 92 10.02 9.03 -14.68
N ARG A 93 9.52 8.29 -13.69
CA ARG A 93 10.37 7.43 -12.87
C ARG A 93 11.02 6.30 -13.67
N ASP A 94 10.33 5.80 -14.68
CA ASP A 94 10.80 4.72 -15.57
C ASP A 94 12.01 5.15 -16.43
N ILE A 95 12.16 6.44 -16.69
CA ILE A 95 13.29 6.98 -17.46
C ILE A 95 14.32 7.70 -16.58
N GLY A 96 14.21 7.56 -15.25
CA GLY A 96 15.15 8.18 -14.32
C GLY A 96 14.97 9.68 -14.13
N GLU A 97 13.86 10.25 -14.57
CA GLU A 97 13.53 11.67 -14.45
C GLU A 97 12.19 11.87 -13.73
N PRO A 98 12.10 11.52 -12.45
CA PRO A 98 10.82 11.57 -11.73
C PRO A 98 10.31 13.01 -11.59
N GLN A 99 9.03 13.19 -11.89
CA GLN A 99 8.31 14.45 -11.70
C GLN A 99 7.47 14.31 -10.44
N TRP A 100 8.06 14.65 -9.29
CA TRP A 100 7.40 14.50 -7.99
C TRP A 100 6.09 15.29 -7.93
N GLY A 101 5.06 14.65 -7.37
CA GLY A 101 3.72 15.22 -7.32
C GLY A 101 2.86 14.93 -8.54
N LYS A 102 3.41 14.27 -9.58
CA LYS A 102 2.65 13.86 -10.76
C LYS A 102 2.63 12.33 -10.83
N LEU A 103 1.44 11.76 -10.88
CA LEU A 103 1.24 10.31 -10.92
C LEU A 103 0.61 9.87 -12.22
N GLU A 104 0.91 8.62 -12.60
CA GLU A 104 0.31 7.94 -13.74
C GLU A 104 -0.24 6.60 -13.31
N ILE A 105 -1.32 6.16 -13.96
CA ILE A 105 -1.93 4.85 -13.77
C ILE A 105 -1.92 4.07 -15.08
N LEU A 106 -1.66 2.77 -15.00
CA LEU A 106 -1.74 1.88 -16.16
C LEU A 106 -3.18 1.40 -16.33
N GLU A 107 -3.80 1.76 -17.46
CA GLU A 107 -5.13 1.31 -17.85
C GLU A 107 -5.13 0.86 -19.30
N ASN A 108 -5.63 -0.35 -19.57
CA ASN A 108 -5.72 -0.90 -20.92
C ASN A 108 -4.39 -0.83 -21.70
N GLY A 109 -3.28 -1.10 -20.99
CA GLY A 109 -1.95 -1.08 -21.57
C GLY A 109 -1.35 0.30 -21.80
N LYS A 110 -1.99 1.35 -21.32
CA LYS A 110 -1.53 2.73 -21.49
C LYS A 110 -1.40 3.45 -20.16
N TRP A 111 -0.36 4.26 -20.03
CA TRP A 111 -0.17 5.12 -18.87
C TRP A 111 -0.95 6.41 -19.07
N LYS A 112 -1.78 6.74 -18.07
CA LYS A 112 -2.63 7.95 -18.06
C LYS A 112 -2.36 8.74 -16.79
N GLU A 113 -2.58 10.04 -16.83
CA GLU A 113 -2.52 10.88 -15.65
C GLU A 113 -3.45 10.34 -14.56
N TYR A 114 -2.96 10.27 -13.33
CA TYR A 114 -3.73 9.85 -12.17
C TYR A 114 -3.70 10.94 -11.10
N ILE A 115 -4.89 11.37 -10.67
CA ILE A 115 -5.03 12.34 -9.59
C ILE A 115 -5.76 11.64 -8.45
N PRO A 116 -5.09 11.39 -7.30
CA PRO A 116 -5.75 10.81 -6.12
C PRO A 116 -6.95 11.65 -5.69
N ASP A 117 -8.01 11.00 -5.20
CA ASP A 117 -9.23 11.70 -4.79
C ASP A 117 -8.95 12.75 -3.71
N GLU A 118 -8.04 12.47 -2.80
CA GLU A 118 -7.62 13.39 -1.74
C GLU A 118 -6.94 14.67 -2.24
N TRP A 119 -6.46 14.69 -3.49
CA TRP A 119 -5.82 15.85 -4.12
C TRP A 119 -6.82 16.70 -4.92
N ARG A 120 -8.03 16.22 -5.10
CA ARG A 120 -9.06 16.94 -5.83
C ARG A 120 -9.75 17.95 -4.91
N PRO A 121 -10.03 19.18 -5.41
CA PRO A 121 -10.74 20.19 -4.62
C PRO A 121 -12.19 19.80 -4.30
#